data_073365c70593b55dce5e9bcf32134b92
#
_entry.id   073365c70593b55dce5e9bcf32134b92
#
_cell.length_a   1.000
_cell.length_b   1.000
_cell.length_c   1.000
_cell.angle_alpha   90.00
_cell.angle_beta   90.00
_cell.angle_gamma   90.00
#
_symmetry.space_group_name_H-M   'P 1'
#
loop_
_entity.id
_entity.type
_entity.pdbx_description
1 polymer ?
#
loop_
_entity_poly.entity_id
_entity_poly.type
_entity_poly.pdbx_seq_one_letter_code
_entity_poly.pdbx_strand_id
1 'polypeptide(L)'
;ELTEQFVRSGGPGGQNVNKVATAVELRFEAERSPSLTEAVKRRLRRLAGRRWTKDGAIVIHVSEERSQARNREIARARLSELIRQATERPKKRIKTRIPLSQKRKRLEAKRIRGEVKTLRGKIED
;
A
#
# COMPACT_ATOMS: atom_id res chain seq x y z
N GLU A 1 15.55 14.58 -12.35
CA GLU A 1 14.54 13.93 -11.51
C GLU A 1 14.95 12.55 -11.02
N LEU A 2 15.62 11.78 -11.84
CA LEU A 2 15.97 10.39 -11.56
C LEU A 2 17.48 10.23 -11.45
N THR A 3 17.94 9.71 -10.31
CA THR A 3 19.35 9.43 -10.07
C THR A 3 19.54 7.96 -9.74
N GLU A 4 20.48 7.31 -10.41
CA GLU A 4 20.81 5.92 -10.15
C GLU A 4 22.24 5.84 -9.58
N GLN A 5 22.39 5.05 -8.52
CA GLN A 5 23.70 4.76 -7.94
C GLN A 5 23.89 3.26 -7.79
N PHE A 6 25.08 2.80 -8.10
CA PHE A 6 25.43 1.41 -7.89
C PHE A 6 26.21 1.31 -6.58
N VAL A 7 25.66 0.53 -5.66
CA VAL A 7 26.22 0.38 -4.33
C VAL A 7 26.52 -1.08 -4.04
N ARG A 8 27.40 -1.32 -3.09
CA ARG A 8 27.67 -2.66 -2.63
C ARG A 8 26.49 -3.14 -1.79
N SER A 9 26.06 -4.38 -2.01
CA SER A 9 25.02 -4.95 -1.19
C SER A 9 25.51 -5.14 0.24
N GLY A 10 24.78 -4.55 1.21
CA GLY A 10 25.07 -4.73 2.61
C GLY A 10 24.51 -6.06 3.12
N GLY A 11 25.25 -6.75 3.96
CA GLY A 11 24.78 -7.96 4.60
C GLY A 11 25.89 -8.94 4.91
N PRO A 12 25.69 -9.86 5.87
CA PRO A 12 26.63 -10.94 6.15
C PRO A 12 26.56 -11.89 4.98
N GLY A 13 27.42 -11.72 4.02
CA GLY A 13 27.33 -12.52 2.83
C GLY A 13 28.65 -13.14 2.42
N GLY A 14 28.60 -13.97 1.43
CA GLY A 14 29.76 -14.61 0.88
C GLY A 14 30.77 -13.64 0.27
N GLN A 15 31.87 -14.18 -0.21
CA GLN A 15 33.01 -13.41 -0.69
C GLN A 15 32.72 -12.40 -1.80
N ASN A 16 31.62 -12.58 -2.55
CA ASN A 16 31.27 -11.71 -3.67
C ASN A 16 30.54 -10.42 -3.24
N VAL A 17 30.02 -10.36 -2.04
CA VAL A 17 29.21 -9.23 -1.54
C VAL A 17 30.06 -7.96 -1.43
N ASN A 18 31.35 -8.09 -1.15
CA ASN A 18 32.24 -6.95 -0.94
C ASN A 18 33.06 -6.56 -2.16
N LYS A 19 33.05 -7.37 -3.22
CA LYS A 19 33.90 -7.16 -4.40
C LYS A 19 33.23 -6.46 -5.58
N VAL A 20 31.91 -6.60 -5.71
CA VAL A 20 31.17 -6.07 -6.87
C VAL A 20 29.99 -5.24 -6.41
N ALA A 21 29.90 -4.02 -6.90
CA ALA A 21 28.77 -3.13 -6.62
C ALA A 21 27.61 -3.48 -7.57
N THR A 22 26.85 -4.51 -7.24
CA THR A 22 25.70 -4.98 -8.03
C THR A 22 24.36 -4.40 -7.56
N ALA A 23 24.29 -3.96 -6.32
CA ALA A 23 23.07 -3.34 -5.80
C ALA A 23 22.85 -1.97 -6.44
N VAL A 24 21.58 -1.65 -6.67
CA VAL A 24 21.16 -0.38 -7.28
C VAL A 24 20.33 0.39 -6.28
N GLU A 25 20.68 1.66 -6.11
CA GLU A 25 19.87 2.62 -5.37
C GLU A 25 19.32 3.64 -6.36
N LEU A 26 17.99 3.64 -6.51
CA LEU A 26 17.30 4.54 -7.41
C LEU A 26 16.63 5.64 -6.59
N ARG A 27 16.97 6.89 -6.90
CA ARG A 27 16.40 8.05 -6.23
C ARG A 27 15.59 8.87 -7.22
N PHE A 28 14.35 9.11 -6.88
CA PHE A 28 13.41 9.91 -7.67
C PHE A 28 12.93 11.11 -6.86
N GLU A 29 13.21 12.31 -7.36
CA GLU A 29 12.80 13.57 -6.72
C GLU A 29 11.33 13.86 -6.99
N ALA A 30 10.46 13.12 -6.31
CA ALA A 30 9.02 13.14 -6.57
C ALA A 30 8.36 14.51 -6.27
N GLU A 31 8.74 15.13 -5.15
CA GLU A 31 8.15 16.40 -4.74
C GLU A 31 8.46 17.55 -5.71
N ARG A 32 9.63 17.51 -6.32
CA ARG A 32 10.08 18.52 -7.28
C ARG A 32 9.70 18.21 -8.72
N SER A 33 9.10 17.04 -8.97
CA SER A 33 8.78 16.62 -10.32
C SER A 33 7.69 17.50 -10.94
N PRO A 34 7.95 18.14 -12.08
CA PRO A 34 6.90 18.92 -12.77
C PRO A 34 5.88 18.03 -13.48
N SER A 35 6.18 16.76 -13.64
CA SER A 35 5.31 15.79 -14.31
C SER A 35 4.20 15.27 -13.43
N LEU A 36 4.27 15.49 -12.11
CA LEU A 36 3.30 15.00 -11.14
C LEU A 36 2.45 16.13 -10.58
N THR A 37 1.15 15.90 -10.47
CA THR A 37 0.24 16.83 -9.80
C THR A 37 0.38 16.68 -8.27
N GLU A 38 -0.08 17.68 -7.53
CA GLU A 38 -0.05 17.63 -6.06
C GLU A 38 -0.83 16.46 -5.49
N ALA A 39 -1.96 16.12 -6.10
CA ALA A 39 -2.76 14.97 -5.69
C ALA A 39 -2.02 13.65 -5.87
N VAL A 40 -1.32 13.50 -7.00
CA VAL A 40 -0.49 12.32 -7.29
C VAL A 40 0.66 12.22 -6.30
N LYS A 41 1.34 13.33 -6.01
CA LYS A 41 2.44 13.37 -5.04
C LYS A 41 1.99 12.93 -3.64
N ARG A 42 0.82 13.34 -3.20
CA ARG A 42 0.27 12.93 -1.91
C ARG A 42 -0.02 11.44 -1.84
N ARG A 43 -0.62 10.89 -2.90
CA ARG A 43 -0.87 9.45 -2.99
C ARG A 43 0.42 8.65 -3.05
N LEU A 44 1.38 9.15 -3.81
CA LEU A 44 2.70 8.52 -3.96
C LEU A 44 3.44 8.47 -2.63
N ARG A 45 3.38 9.52 -1.85
CA ARG A 45 3.97 9.57 -0.51
C ARG A 45 3.39 8.48 0.40
N ARG A 46 2.08 8.27 0.35
CA ARG A 46 1.42 7.20 1.13
C ARG A 46 1.85 5.81 0.68
N LEU A 47 1.90 5.60 -0.62
CA LEU A 47 2.28 4.30 -1.20
C LEU A 47 3.75 3.97 -0.96
N ALA A 48 4.62 4.95 -1.07
CA ALA A 48 6.05 4.77 -0.87
C ALA A 48 6.41 4.47 0.60
N GLY A 49 5.69 5.06 1.56
CA GLY A 49 5.93 4.85 2.97
C GLY A 49 7.35 5.19 3.40
N ARG A 50 8.09 4.20 3.86
CA ARG A 50 9.47 4.36 4.32
C ARG A 50 10.46 4.77 3.23
N ARG A 51 10.12 4.52 1.97
CA ARG A 51 10.95 4.89 0.83
C ARG A 51 10.92 6.39 0.54
N TRP A 52 9.96 7.10 1.10
CA TRP A 52 9.85 8.55 0.98
C TRP A 52 10.78 9.22 1.98
N THR A 53 11.71 10.04 1.47
CA THR A 53 12.68 10.76 2.30
C THR A 53 12.11 12.08 2.80
N LYS A 54 12.76 12.67 3.78
CA LYS A 54 12.41 14.01 4.31
C LYS A 54 12.49 15.08 3.23
N ASP A 55 13.36 14.90 2.26
CA ASP A 55 13.55 15.83 1.13
C ASP A 55 12.49 15.68 0.05
N GLY A 56 11.57 14.74 0.19
CA GLY A 56 10.51 14.51 -0.78
C GLY A 56 10.93 13.64 -1.97
N ALA A 57 11.92 12.80 -1.78
CA ALA A 57 12.37 11.84 -2.79
C ALA A 57 11.96 10.42 -2.42
N ILE A 58 11.86 9.57 -3.43
CA ILE A 58 11.65 8.14 -3.23
C ILE A 58 12.98 7.44 -3.50
N VAL A 59 13.42 6.61 -2.55
CA VAL A 59 14.64 5.82 -2.67
C VAL A 59 14.27 4.35 -2.71
N ILE A 60 14.67 3.67 -3.78
CA ILE A 60 14.45 2.24 -3.97
C ILE A 60 15.80 1.54 -4.05
N HIS A 61 16.02 0.60 -3.14
CA HIS A 61 17.23 -0.20 -3.08
C HIS A 61 16.93 -1.62 -3.55
N VAL A 62 17.68 -2.12 -4.53
CA VAL A 62 17.53 -3.48 -5.06
C VAL A 62 18.87 -4.17 -5.06
N SER A 63 18.93 -5.32 -4.39
CA SER A 63 20.13 -6.15 -4.32
C SER A 63 19.83 -7.63 -4.51
N GLU A 64 18.66 -7.95 -5.06
CA GLU A 64 18.15 -9.33 -5.15
C GLU A 64 18.90 -10.19 -6.17
N GLU A 65 19.37 -9.58 -7.24
CA GLU A 65 20.05 -10.28 -8.32
C GLU A 65 21.56 -10.02 -8.28
N ARG A 66 22.31 -10.92 -8.92
CA ARG A 66 23.77 -10.75 -9.06
C ARG A 66 24.11 -9.78 -10.19
N SER A 67 23.20 -9.54 -11.11
CA SER A 67 23.40 -8.65 -12.25
C SER A 67 22.97 -7.24 -11.88
N GLN A 68 23.88 -6.30 -12.06
CA GLN A 68 23.62 -4.87 -11.90
C GLN A 68 22.49 -4.40 -12.83
N ALA A 69 22.52 -4.86 -14.10
CA ALA A 69 21.50 -4.52 -15.08
C ALA A 69 20.11 -4.99 -14.66
N ARG A 70 20.01 -6.20 -14.12
CA ARG A 70 18.73 -6.74 -13.63
C ARG A 70 18.21 -5.98 -12.40
N ASN A 71 19.09 -5.66 -11.46
CA ASN A 71 18.71 -4.85 -10.29
C ASN A 71 18.19 -3.49 -10.71
N ARG A 72 18.79 -2.87 -11.72
CA ARG A 72 18.35 -1.60 -12.29
C ARG A 72 16.96 -1.71 -12.90
N GLU A 73 16.69 -2.76 -13.67
CA GLU A 73 15.38 -3.02 -14.25
C GLU A 73 14.31 -3.22 -13.18
N ILE A 74 14.63 -3.99 -12.14
CA ILE A 74 13.72 -4.22 -11.00
C ILE A 74 13.41 -2.92 -10.28
N ALA A 75 14.42 -2.09 -10.01
CA ALA A 75 14.24 -0.81 -9.35
C ALA A 75 13.32 0.13 -10.17
N ARG A 76 13.56 0.22 -11.46
CA ARG A 76 12.72 1.02 -12.36
C ARG A 76 11.30 0.50 -12.45
N ALA A 77 11.12 -0.82 -12.49
CA ALA A 77 9.79 -1.44 -12.53
C ALA A 77 9.02 -1.15 -11.24
N ARG A 78 9.66 -1.22 -10.09
CA ARG A 78 9.05 -0.89 -8.80
C ARG A 78 8.63 0.56 -8.72
N LEU A 79 9.48 1.46 -9.19
CA LEU A 79 9.15 2.89 -9.23
C LEU A 79 7.99 3.18 -10.17
N SER A 80 8.01 2.60 -11.36
CA SER A 80 6.92 2.73 -12.34
C SER A 80 5.59 2.24 -11.78
N GLU A 81 5.60 1.12 -11.08
CA GLU A 81 4.39 0.57 -10.45
C GLU A 81 3.85 1.49 -9.35
N LEU A 82 4.71 2.05 -8.52
CA LEU A 82 4.30 3.01 -7.50
C LEU A 82 3.65 4.25 -8.12
N ILE A 83 4.27 4.79 -9.17
CA ILE A 83 3.75 5.97 -9.89
C ILE A 83 2.41 5.63 -10.54
N ARG A 84 2.30 4.46 -11.17
CA ARG A 84 1.05 4.00 -11.79
C ARG A 84 -0.07 3.93 -10.77
N GLN A 85 0.16 3.31 -9.62
CA GLN A 85 -0.82 3.24 -8.54
C GLN A 85 -1.21 4.61 -8.01
N ALA A 86 -0.25 5.53 -7.92
CA ALA A 86 -0.49 6.88 -7.45
C ALA A 86 -1.30 7.72 -8.45
N THR A 87 -1.18 7.44 -9.75
CA THR A 87 -1.96 8.12 -10.79
C THR A 87 -3.39 7.61 -10.86
N GLU A 88 -3.66 6.39 -10.42
CA GLU A 88 -5.01 5.87 -10.34
C GLU A 88 -5.79 6.55 -9.21
N ARG A 89 -6.90 7.18 -9.58
CA ARG A 89 -7.77 7.84 -8.61
C ARG A 89 -8.51 6.77 -7.80
N PRO A 90 -8.34 6.70 -6.46
CA PRO A 90 -9.06 5.71 -5.67
C PRO A 90 -10.56 5.96 -5.74
N LYS A 91 -11.32 4.90 -5.94
CA LYS A 91 -12.78 4.96 -5.92
C LYS A 91 -13.24 5.38 -4.53
N LYS A 92 -14.07 6.41 -4.48
CA LYS A 92 -14.68 6.86 -3.23
C LYS A 92 -15.56 5.73 -2.68
N ARG A 93 -15.22 5.23 -1.49
CA ARG A 93 -16.05 4.24 -0.81
C ARG A 93 -17.30 4.93 -0.29
N ILE A 94 -18.44 4.61 -0.92
CA ILE A 94 -19.74 5.05 -0.43
C ILE A 94 -20.15 4.09 0.69
N LYS A 95 -20.44 4.66 1.87
CA LYS A 95 -20.97 3.87 2.98
C LYS A 95 -22.27 3.20 2.54
N THR A 96 -22.26 1.87 2.50
CA THR A 96 -23.47 1.11 2.14
C THR A 96 -24.47 1.22 3.27
N ARG A 97 -25.66 1.75 2.97
CA ARG A 97 -26.77 1.76 3.94
C ARG A 97 -27.31 0.35 4.10
N ILE A 98 -27.61 -0.03 5.31
CA ILE A 98 -28.28 -1.31 5.59
C ILE A 98 -29.65 -1.28 4.91
N PRO A 99 -29.99 -2.24 4.02
CA PRO A 99 -31.30 -2.26 3.36
C PRO A 99 -32.45 -2.28 4.36
N LEU A 100 -33.52 -1.60 4.03
CA LEU A 100 -34.73 -1.56 4.86
C LEU A 100 -35.29 -2.95 5.18
N SER A 101 -35.18 -3.85 4.22
CA SER A 101 -35.61 -5.25 4.39
C SER A 101 -34.87 -5.96 5.53
N GLN A 102 -33.56 -5.72 5.68
CA GLN A 102 -32.78 -6.31 6.77
C GLN A 102 -33.09 -5.68 8.11
N LYS A 103 -33.37 -4.38 8.15
CA LYS A 103 -33.84 -3.72 9.38
C LYS A 103 -35.15 -4.29 9.84
N ARG A 104 -36.09 -4.53 8.93
CA ARG A 104 -37.40 -5.15 9.23
C ARG A 104 -37.23 -6.57 9.77
N LYS A 105 -36.38 -7.39 9.13
CA LYS A 105 -36.09 -8.75 9.59
C LYS A 105 -35.51 -8.76 11.00
N ARG A 106 -34.63 -7.82 11.29
CA ARG A 106 -34.01 -7.69 12.61
C ARG A 106 -35.01 -7.33 13.70
N LEU A 107 -35.91 -6.39 13.41
CA LEU A 107 -36.98 -5.98 14.32
C LEU A 107 -37.99 -7.12 14.56
N GLU A 108 -38.35 -7.82 13.50
CA GLU A 108 -39.27 -8.97 13.58
C GLU A 108 -38.69 -10.12 14.39
N ALA A 109 -37.39 -10.43 14.21
CA ALA A 109 -36.70 -11.43 15.01
C ALA A 109 -36.68 -11.06 16.50
N LYS A 110 -36.47 -9.77 16.83
CA LYS A 110 -36.58 -9.30 18.22
C LYS A 110 -37.98 -9.43 18.80
N ARG A 111 -38.98 -9.13 18.01
CA ARG A 111 -40.38 -9.27 18.42
C ARG A 111 -40.73 -10.71 18.75
N ILE A 112 -40.36 -11.63 17.87
CA ILE A 112 -40.61 -13.06 18.06
C ILE A 112 -39.94 -13.60 19.33
N ARG A 113 -38.68 -13.20 19.57
CA ARG A 113 -37.96 -13.56 20.80
C ARG A 113 -38.63 -13.02 22.05
N GLY A 114 -39.16 -11.80 21.98
CA GLY A 114 -39.90 -11.18 23.05
C GLY A 114 -41.20 -11.96 23.39
N GLU A 115 -41.94 -12.37 22.37
CA GLU A 115 -43.14 -13.18 22.53
C GLU A 115 -42.87 -14.54 23.14
N VAL A 116 -41.82 -15.22 22.69
CA VAL A 116 -41.39 -16.52 23.23
C VAL A 116 -41.00 -16.37 24.71
N LYS A 117 -40.31 -15.31 25.07
CA LYS A 117 -39.92 -15.00 26.45
C LYS A 117 -41.15 -14.80 27.35
N THR A 118 -42.17 -14.09 26.87
CA THR A 118 -43.42 -13.82 27.58
C THR A 118 -44.21 -15.12 27.80
N LEU A 119 -44.26 -15.97 26.78
CA LEU A 119 -44.96 -17.27 26.88
C LEU A 119 -44.26 -18.20 27.87
N ARG A 120 -42.94 -18.21 27.95
CA ARG A 120 -42.19 -18.98 28.93
C ARG A 120 -42.45 -18.51 30.35
N GLY A 121 -42.56 -17.21 30.56
CA GLY A 121 -42.92 -16.65 31.86
C GLY A 121 -44.29 -17.07 32.35
N LYS A 122 -45.29 -17.20 31.45
CA LYS A 122 -46.62 -17.65 31.77
C LYS A 122 -46.70 -19.14 32.09
N ILE A 123 -45.82 -19.95 31.52
CA ILE A 123 -45.83 -21.41 31.76
C ILE A 123 -45.15 -21.76 33.09
N GLU A 124 -44.25 -20.94 33.58
CA GLU A 124 -43.55 -21.14 34.85
C GLU A 124 -44.40 -20.77 36.09
N ASP A 125 -45.51 -20.08 35.89
CA ASP A 125 -46.47 -19.76 36.95
C ASP A 125 -47.41 -20.97 37.21
#